data_0c7005e9af61e7251d51cd7355f27705
#
_entry.id   0c7005e9af61e7251d51cd7355f27705
#
_cell.length_a   1.000
_cell.length_b   1.000
_cell.length_c   1.000
_cell.angle_alpha   90.00
_cell.angle_beta   90.00
_cell.angle_gamma   90.00
#
_symmetry.space_group_name_H-M   'P 1'
#
loop_
_entity.id
_entity.type
_entity.pdbx_description
1 polymer ?
#
loop_
_entity_poly.entity_id
_entity_poly.type
_entity_poly.pdbx_seq_one_letter_code
_entity_poly.pdbx_strand_id
1 'polypeptide(L)'
;MLGRLGWWRHAVVVASVAACGLLTALGIIGGGGERFDAKQIVVEPVGENGVQITEIVDIDFASKHKHGYERNVDNDFGVPINVSASSVDAPDDVAVDQVGGRTQIRIGRSDTTISGQHRYVLRYTLPDAQLFTGQLALDNIGNEEKVQTDRFEVIVVGLQLDRPLCNVGSRGSSGGCTLAQDGDVYRAVIAPLAKGDGVTIGGTIVGRIAPADVAVNPLPARRNRATVPLTVGIMSIGATGAAAVYGSSRRRGRNEVFGGGGAADAAFGALPRPGSPVPAAMSTTLVADDRLASLSTIEFVPPPGIAPWQGAVVLNERMGNDVVAAWFSGQAAADIIELEQTDKKLVVRPGTKRASAGASTAAIIDTMLDGRDEITLGSYDKHFASAWNQVAALQRTTIAESGWWKRLPPSSSSGSGVGLILVLVIGLVVFGGGSLLTAAAGLLHSVPLALLFGLVVPCVVASAVYHTMLPARSGTGSAMALRTESFRRFLAASEGKHVEWAWKQGLLREYSAWAVSLGAADAWGKALAASNIPPAAMSTNSPMLVYAMASSMNSSHTAPSTSGSGGSGFSGGFSGGSVGGGGGGGSSGSW
;
A
#
# COMPACT_ATOMS: atom_id res chain seq x y z
N MET A 1 0.82 -16.17 -26.83
CA MET A 1 1.27 -15.61 -25.55
C MET A 1 2.10 -14.35 -25.74
N LEU A 2 2.92 -14.31 -26.78
CA LEU A 2 3.71 -13.12 -27.13
C LEU A 2 2.81 -11.89 -27.30
N GLY A 3 3.20 -10.76 -26.72
CA GLY A 3 2.43 -9.50 -26.77
C GLY A 3 1.28 -9.38 -25.77
N ARG A 4 0.88 -10.45 -25.08
CA ARG A 4 -0.11 -10.37 -24.01
C ARG A 4 0.58 -10.15 -22.66
N LEU A 5 0.39 -8.95 -22.11
CA LEU A 5 0.79 -8.68 -20.72
C LEU A 5 -0.09 -9.53 -19.78
N GLY A 6 0.52 -10.23 -18.85
CA GLY A 6 -0.21 -10.96 -17.83
C GLY A 6 -1.11 -9.99 -17.03
N TRP A 7 -2.35 -10.39 -16.73
CA TRP A 7 -3.35 -9.57 -16.03
C TRP A 7 -2.83 -8.93 -14.73
N TRP A 8 -1.94 -9.60 -14.00
CA TRP A 8 -1.33 -9.12 -12.76
C TRP A 8 -0.53 -7.83 -12.95
N ARG A 9 0.06 -7.61 -14.14
CA ARG A 9 0.81 -6.39 -14.47
C ARG A 9 -0.11 -5.18 -14.58
N HIS A 10 -1.31 -5.38 -15.13
CA HIS A 10 -2.35 -4.36 -15.11
C HIS A 10 -2.86 -4.15 -13.69
N ALA A 11 -3.01 -5.21 -12.90
CA ALA A 11 -3.43 -5.13 -11.51
C ALA A 11 -2.48 -4.29 -10.65
N VAL A 12 -1.16 -4.34 -10.88
CA VAL A 12 -0.18 -3.48 -10.18
C VAL A 12 -0.44 -2.01 -10.45
N VAL A 13 -0.70 -1.63 -11.70
CA VAL A 13 -1.00 -0.22 -12.05
C VAL A 13 -2.31 0.21 -11.39
N VAL A 14 -3.35 -0.61 -11.47
CA VAL A 14 -4.66 -0.31 -10.86
C VAL A 14 -4.55 -0.17 -9.35
N ALA A 15 -3.84 -1.09 -8.68
CA ALA A 15 -3.63 -1.04 -7.24
C ALA A 15 -2.83 0.19 -6.82
N SER A 16 -1.81 0.58 -7.57
CA SER A 16 -1.03 1.80 -7.32
C SER A 16 -1.87 3.06 -7.47
N VAL A 17 -2.73 3.12 -8.50
CA VAL A 17 -3.67 4.24 -8.70
C VAL A 17 -4.70 4.29 -7.58
N ALA A 18 -5.21 3.14 -7.13
CA ALA A 18 -6.14 3.06 -6.00
C ALA A 18 -5.48 3.53 -4.68
N ALA A 19 -4.23 3.16 -4.43
CA ALA A 19 -3.46 3.63 -3.27
C ALA A 19 -3.24 5.15 -3.31
N CYS A 20 -2.91 5.71 -4.47
CA CYS A 20 -2.82 7.16 -4.66
C CYS A 20 -4.17 7.86 -4.40
N GLY A 21 -5.27 7.22 -4.82
CA GLY A 21 -6.62 7.70 -4.55
C GLY A 21 -6.94 7.75 -3.05
N LEU A 22 -6.55 6.73 -2.31
CA LEU A 22 -6.70 6.70 -0.85
C LEU A 22 -5.91 7.83 -0.19
N LEU A 23 -4.65 8.04 -0.57
CA LEU A 23 -3.82 9.13 -0.04
C LEU A 23 -4.42 10.51 -0.38
N THR A 24 -5.00 10.66 -1.57
CA THR A 24 -5.74 11.87 -1.96
C THR A 24 -6.94 12.10 -1.06
N ALA A 25 -7.73 11.05 -0.81
CA ALA A 25 -8.89 11.10 0.07
C ALA A 25 -8.48 11.47 1.50
N LEU A 26 -7.42 10.84 2.05
CA LEU A 26 -6.88 11.16 3.36
C LEU A 26 -6.38 12.61 3.44
N GLY A 27 -5.73 13.11 2.38
CA GLY A 27 -5.24 14.50 2.32
C GLY A 27 -6.38 15.54 2.30
N ILE A 28 -7.53 15.21 1.73
CA ILE A 28 -8.67 16.13 1.64
C ILE A 28 -9.62 15.96 2.82
N ILE A 29 -9.94 14.72 3.21
CA ILE A 29 -10.95 14.38 4.22
C ILE A 29 -10.34 14.32 5.61
N GLY A 30 -9.07 13.99 5.74
CA GLY A 30 -8.39 13.71 7.01
C GLY A 30 -8.31 14.88 8.00
N GLY A 31 -8.54 16.12 7.54
CA GLY A 31 -8.71 17.29 8.39
C GLY A 31 -10.13 17.49 8.92
N GLY A 32 -11.05 16.58 8.63
CA GLY A 32 -12.47 16.67 8.99
C GLY A 32 -12.82 16.06 10.36
N GLY A 33 -11.88 15.97 11.30
CA GLY A 33 -12.19 15.66 12.69
C GLY A 33 -12.95 16.78 13.39
N GLU A 34 -13.67 16.42 14.45
CA GLU A 34 -14.24 17.39 15.38
C GLU A 34 -13.14 18.29 15.94
N ARG A 35 -13.37 19.60 15.98
CA ARG A 35 -12.43 20.60 16.50
C ARG A 35 -13.17 21.83 17.01
N PHE A 36 -12.50 22.58 17.85
CA PHE A 36 -12.92 23.93 18.16
C PHE A 36 -12.19 24.89 17.21
N ASP A 37 -12.94 25.61 16.38
CA ASP A 37 -12.36 26.65 15.52
C ASP A 37 -11.87 27.83 16.37
N ALA A 38 -12.65 28.20 17.42
CA ALA A 38 -12.25 29.17 18.41
C ALA A 38 -12.94 28.90 19.76
N LYS A 39 -12.25 29.23 20.84
CA LYS A 39 -12.82 29.41 22.19
C LYS A 39 -12.37 30.73 22.73
N GLN A 40 -13.31 31.56 23.16
CA GLN A 40 -13.05 32.81 23.85
C GLN A 40 -13.68 32.70 25.26
N ILE A 41 -12.86 32.77 26.29
CA ILE A 41 -13.28 32.65 27.68
C ILE A 41 -13.10 34.02 28.35
N VAL A 42 -14.18 34.60 28.84
CA VAL A 42 -14.16 35.84 29.60
C VAL A 42 -14.35 35.51 31.08
N VAL A 43 -13.43 35.96 31.92
CA VAL A 43 -13.40 35.79 33.37
C VAL A 43 -13.70 37.12 34.04
N GLU A 44 -14.79 37.20 34.78
CA GLU A 44 -15.26 38.42 35.46
C GLU A 44 -15.48 38.13 36.94
N PRO A 45 -14.97 38.96 37.89
CA PRO A 45 -15.20 38.77 39.31
C PRO A 45 -16.66 39.07 39.68
N VAL A 46 -17.26 38.21 40.50
CA VAL A 46 -18.62 38.36 41.00
C VAL A 46 -18.64 38.26 42.53
N GLY A 47 -19.22 39.23 43.20
CA GLY A 47 -19.18 39.28 44.65
C GLY A 47 -17.75 39.36 45.20
N GLU A 48 -17.51 38.84 46.41
CA GLU A 48 -16.18 38.86 47.03
C GLU A 48 -15.29 37.72 46.60
N ASN A 49 -15.88 36.52 46.35
CA ASN A 49 -15.14 35.27 46.15
C ASN A 49 -15.31 34.62 44.80
N GLY A 50 -16.38 34.95 44.10
CA GLY A 50 -16.76 34.23 42.88
C GLY A 50 -16.21 34.83 41.60
N VAL A 51 -16.23 34.03 40.52
CA VAL A 51 -16.00 34.49 39.16
C VAL A 51 -17.12 33.99 38.25
N GLN A 52 -17.57 34.88 37.39
CA GLN A 52 -18.44 34.51 36.26
C GLN A 52 -17.56 34.15 35.06
N ILE A 53 -17.84 33.03 34.46
CA ILE A 53 -17.19 32.55 33.24
C ILE A 53 -18.20 32.67 32.08
N THR A 54 -17.78 33.34 31.03
CA THR A 54 -18.50 33.35 29.76
C THR A 54 -17.63 32.67 28.71
N GLU A 55 -18.04 31.50 28.21
CA GLU A 55 -17.37 30.77 27.16
C GLU A 55 -18.12 30.97 25.83
N ILE A 56 -17.44 31.50 24.81
CA ILE A 56 -17.91 31.60 23.45
C ILE A 56 -17.16 30.54 22.68
N VAL A 57 -17.87 29.53 22.21
CA VAL A 57 -17.30 28.31 21.63
C VAL A 57 -17.76 28.14 20.20
N ASP A 58 -16.84 28.21 19.27
CA ASP A 58 -17.05 27.85 17.87
C ASP A 58 -16.57 26.42 17.65
N ILE A 59 -17.48 25.48 17.52
CA ILE A 59 -17.20 24.06 17.33
C ILE A 59 -17.56 23.61 15.92
N ASP A 60 -16.66 22.84 15.30
CA ASP A 60 -16.93 22.13 14.06
C ASP A 60 -17.06 20.64 14.34
N PHE A 61 -18.27 20.11 14.29
CA PHE A 61 -18.55 18.68 14.42
C PHE A 61 -18.16 17.88 13.17
N ALA A 62 -17.69 18.56 12.13
CA ALA A 62 -17.42 17.97 10.82
C ALA A 62 -18.65 17.24 10.25
N SER A 63 -18.50 15.99 9.83
CA SER A 63 -19.61 15.14 9.35
C SER A 63 -20.22 14.26 10.44
N LYS A 64 -19.80 14.43 11.70
CA LYS A 64 -20.35 13.66 12.80
C LYS A 64 -21.70 14.23 13.20
N HIS A 65 -22.66 13.35 13.39
CA HIS A 65 -23.96 13.69 13.95
C HIS A 65 -23.87 13.71 15.48
N LYS A 66 -23.99 14.89 16.08
CA LYS A 66 -23.86 15.14 17.51
C LYS A 66 -25.09 15.85 18.05
N HIS A 67 -25.38 15.68 19.33
CA HIS A 67 -26.52 16.33 19.96
C HIS A 67 -26.21 17.78 20.38
N GLY A 68 -24.92 18.10 20.60
CA GLY A 68 -24.51 19.45 20.96
C GLY A 68 -23.15 19.52 21.62
N TYR A 69 -22.93 20.59 22.38
CA TYR A 69 -21.70 20.89 23.12
C TYR A 69 -21.80 20.39 24.55
N GLU A 70 -20.71 19.84 25.08
CA GLU A 70 -20.58 19.39 26.46
C GLU A 70 -19.39 20.09 27.15
N ARG A 71 -19.61 20.56 28.36
CA ARG A 71 -18.59 21.13 29.22
C ARG A 71 -18.60 20.44 30.58
N ASN A 72 -17.49 19.87 30.97
CA ASN A 72 -17.26 19.32 32.32
C ASN A 72 -16.42 20.32 33.11
N VAL A 73 -16.92 20.79 34.24
CA VAL A 73 -16.27 21.75 35.12
C VAL A 73 -15.92 21.06 36.43
N ASP A 74 -14.66 21.14 36.89
CA ASP A 74 -14.24 20.62 38.19
C ASP A 74 -14.83 21.47 39.30
N ASN A 75 -15.37 20.84 40.37
CA ASN A 75 -16.08 21.51 41.44
C ASN A 75 -15.15 22.05 42.55
N ASP A 76 -13.85 22.23 42.26
CA ASP A 76 -12.87 22.75 43.24
C ASP A 76 -13.20 24.15 43.75
N PHE A 77 -13.88 24.95 42.92
CA PHE A 77 -14.39 26.28 43.27
C PHE A 77 -15.90 26.29 43.51
N GLY A 78 -16.42 25.18 44.04
CA GLY A 78 -17.84 24.96 44.25
C GLY A 78 -18.58 24.51 42.99
N VAL A 79 -19.79 24.04 43.20
CA VAL A 79 -20.68 23.64 42.09
C VAL A 79 -21.05 24.88 41.29
N PRO A 80 -20.86 24.92 39.97
CA PRO A 80 -21.28 26.01 39.11
C PRO A 80 -22.75 26.38 39.30
N ILE A 81 -23.03 27.66 39.47
CA ILE A 81 -24.38 28.23 39.62
C ILE A 81 -24.69 29.19 38.47
N ASN A 82 -25.95 29.58 38.31
CA ASN A 82 -26.42 30.50 37.25
C ASN A 82 -26.02 30.04 35.85
N VAL A 83 -26.11 28.71 35.61
CA VAL A 83 -25.75 28.12 34.30
C VAL A 83 -26.81 28.49 33.27
N SER A 84 -26.37 29.07 32.18
CA SER A 84 -27.20 29.41 31.03
C SER A 84 -26.42 29.26 29.73
N ALA A 85 -27.11 28.89 28.66
CA ALA A 85 -26.50 28.83 27.33
C ALA A 85 -27.41 29.44 26.29
N SER A 86 -26.81 29.81 25.15
CA SER A 86 -27.53 30.25 23.97
C SER A 86 -26.75 29.86 22.71
N SER A 87 -27.49 29.62 21.60
CA SER A 87 -26.94 29.44 20.27
C SER A 87 -27.85 30.11 19.26
N VAL A 88 -27.28 30.62 18.18
CA VAL A 88 -28.07 31.23 17.09
C VAL A 88 -28.39 30.26 15.96
N ASP A 89 -27.73 29.10 15.93
CA ASP A 89 -27.78 28.17 14.80
C ASP A 89 -27.83 26.69 15.22
N ALA A 90 -27.99 26.41 16.52
CA ALA A 90 -28.10 25.05 17.06
C ALA A 90 -29.09 25.02 18.25
N PRO A 91 -29.62 23.85 18.65
CA PRO A 91 -30.36 23.70 19.91
C PRO A 91 -29.49 24.09 21.12
N ASP A 92 -30.08 24.85 22.06
CA ASP A 92 -29.39 25.42 23.22
C ASP A 92 -30.02 25.02 24.58
N ASP A 93 -30.83 23.98 24.60
CA ASP A 93 -31.38 23.40 25.82
C ASP A 93 -30.22 22.96 26.73
N VAL A 94 -30.30 23.34 28.03
CA VAL A 94 -29.24 23.08 29.02
C VAL A 94 -29.64 21.97 29.97
N ALA A 95 -28.80 20.95 30.09
CA ALA A 95 -28.89 19.91 31.11
C ALA A 95 -27.64 19.96 32.00
N VAL A 96 -27.81 19.96 33.33
CA VAL A 96 -26.72 20.03 34.29
C VAL A 96 -26.78 18.83 35.22
N ASP A 97 -25.74 18.03 35.22
CA ASP A 97 -25.61 16.81 36.03
C ASP A 97 -24.35 16.88 36.91
N GLN A 98 -24.39 16.24 38.07
CA GLN A 98 -23.21 16.09 38.94
C GLN A 98 -22.61 14.71 38.77
N VAL A 99 -21.37 14.61 38.32
CA VAL A 99 -20.70 13.34 38.02
C VAL A 99 -19.28 13.34 38.62
N GLY A 100 -19.06 12.54 39.67
CA GLY A 100 -17.72 12.27 40.18
C GLY A 100 -16.90 13.50 40.60
N GLY A 101 -17.53 14.49 41.28
CA GLY A 101 -16.85 15.72 41.71
C GLY A 101 -16.73 16.79 40.62
N ARG A 102 -17.44 16.60 39.50
CA ARG A 102 -17.54 17.54 38.39
C ARG A 102 -18.98 17.88 38.09
N THR A 103 -19.19 19.05 37.55
CA THR A 103 -20.46 19.45 36.94
C THR A 103 -20.38 19.25 35.44
N GLN A 104 -21.20 18.36 34.91
CA GLN A 104 -21.39 18.14 33.47
C GLN A 104 -22.52 19.04 32.97
N ILE A 105 -22.21 19.94 32.05
CA ILE A 105 -23.16 20.83 31.38
C ILE A 105 -23.28 20.39 29.94
N ARG A 106 -24.45 19.90 29.55
CA ARG A 106 -24.76 19.52 28.14
C ARG A 106 -25.69 20.55 27.54
N ILE A 107 -25.35 21.04 26.36
CA ILE A 107 -26.09 22.04 25.61
C ILE A 107 -26.50 21.42 24.29
N GLY A 108 -27.81 21.35 24.02
CA GLY A 108 -28.38 20.71 22.84
C GLY A 108 -29.56 19.81 23.19
N ARG A 109 -30.01 18.99 22.25
CA ARG A 109 -31.19 18.14 22.39
C ARG A 109 -30.88 16.68 22.05
N SER A 110 -31.32 15.77 22.91
CA SER A 110 -31.11 14.32 22.72
C SER A 110 -31.90 13.73 21.54
N ASP A 111 -32.97 14.40 21.12
CA ASP A 111 -33.82 13.97 20.00
C ASP A 111 -33.40 14.57 18.65
N THR A 112 -32.41 15.46 18.65
CA THR A 112 -31.95 16.18 17.46
C THR A 112 -30.44 16.03 17.32
N THR A 113 -29.97 15.77 16.11
CA THR A 113 -28.54 15.77 15.80
C THR A 113 -28.18 16.89 14.84
N ILE A 114 -27.04 17.49 15.06
CA ILE A 114 -26.46 18.53 14.25
C ILE A 114 -25.09 18.12 13.72
N SER A 115 -24.61 18.76 12.68
CA SER A 115 -23.28 18.57 12.11
C SER A 115 -22.75 19.87 11.57
N GLY A 116 -21.45 20.01 11.54
CA GLY A 116 -20.86 21.21 11.02
C GLY A 116 -20.46 22.22 12.07
N GLN A 117 -20.32 23.49 11.64
CA GLN A 117 -19.85 24.60 12.47
C GLN A 117 -21.02 25.28 13.15
N HIS A 118 -20.94 25.36 14.48
CA HIS A 118 -21.95 26.01 15.34
C HIS A 118 -21.28 26.81 16.42
N ARG A 119 -21.94 27.90 16.85
CA ARG A 119 -21.51 28.73 17.96
C ARG A 119 -22.41 28.54 19.17
N TYR A 120 -21.78 28.29 20.32
CA TYR A 120 -22.44 28.29 21.61
C TYR A 120 -21.88 29.38 22.49
N VAL A 121 -22.72 29.99 23.30
CA VAL A 121 -22.35 30.91 24.38
C VAL A 121 -22.83 30.27 25.68
N LEU A 122 -21.90 29.88 26.55
CA LEU A 122 -22.16 29.30 27.85
C LEU A 122 -21.76 30.28 28.93
N ARG A 123 -22.62 30.51 29.93
CA ARG A 123 -22.32 31.30 31.10
C ARG A 123 -22.57 30.50 32.36
N TYR A 124 -21.68 30.62 33.32
CA TYR A 124 -21.82 30.02 34.65
C TYR A 124 -20.97 30.78 35.64
N THR A 125 -21.31 30.66 36.95
CA THR A 125 -20.56 31.29 38.03
C THR A 125 -19.92 30.21 38.89
N LEU A 126 -18.62 30.34 39.15
CA LEU A 126 -17.87 29.60 40.15
C LEU A 126 -17.95 30.38 41.45
N PRO A 127 -18.71 29.91 42.48
CA PRO A 127 -19.03 30.72 43.62
C PRO A 127 -17.86 30.93 44.59
N ASP A 128 -16.88 30.05 44.62
CA ASP A 128 -15.78 30.04 45.59
C ASP A 128 -14.40 30.00 44.91
N ALA A 129 -14.16 30.93 44.00
CA ALA A 129 -12.87 31.10 43.33
C ALA A 129 -11.78 31.70 44.25
N GLN A 130 -12.06 31.84 45.55
CA GLN A 130 -11.16 32.27 46.63
C GLN A 130 -10.47 33.61 46.35
N LEU A 131 -11.13 34.54 45.66
CA LEU A 131 -10.56 35.84 45.31
C LEU A 131 -10.20 36.69 46.56
N PHE A 132 -10.82 36.40 47.71
CA PHE A 132 -10.50 37.04 48.98
C PHE A 132 -9.05 36.82 49.42
N THR A 133 -8.36 35.80 48.92
CA THR A 133 -6.94 35.53 49.20
C THR A 133 -6.00 36.54 48.55
N GLY A 134 -6.52 37.40 47.68
CA GLY A 134 -5.72 38.32 46.88
C GLY A 134 -5.01 37.62 45.71
N GLN A 135 -5.39 36.40 45.38
CA GLN A 135 -4.81 35.63 44.25
C GLN A 135 -5.90 35.23 43.29
N LEU A 136 -5.61 35.32 42.00
CA LEU A 136 -6.32 34.63 40.96
C LEU A 136 -5.53 33.38 40.60
N ALA A 137 -6.17 32.21 40.60
CA ALA A 137 -5.59 30.94 40.13
C ALA A 137 -6.70 30.11 39.53
N LEU A 138 -6.90 30.19 38.21
CA LEU A 138 -8.02 29.59 37.49
C LEU A 138 -7.54 28.70 36.38
N ASP A 139 -7.98 27.46 36.41
CA ASP A 139 -7.85 26.53 35.27
C ASP A 139 -9.02 26.77 34.31
N ASN A 140 -8.74 27.37 33.14
CA ASN A 140 -9.77 27.65 32.14
C ASN A 140 -10.17 26.39 31.39
N ILE A 141 -9.21 25.50 31.15
CA ILE A 141 -9.40 24.18 30.57
C ILE A 141 -8.36 23.21 31.13
N GLY A 142 -8.78 22.01 31.48
CA GLY A 142 -7.90 20.96 32.01
C GLY A 142 -7.24 20.12 30.92
N ASN A 143 -6.35 19.25 31.35
CA ASN A 143 -5.59 18.35 30.46
C ASN A 143 -6.42 17.19 29.85
N GLU A 144 -7.69 17.10 30.21
CA GLU A 144 -8.60 16.08 29.67
C GLU A 144 -9.28 16.51 28.37
N GLU A 145 -8.89 17.66 27.80
CA GLU A 145 -9.43 18.16 26.55
C GLU A 145 -9.13 17.18 25.41
N LYS A 146 -10.19 16.63 24.79
CA LYS A 146 -10.08 15.58 23.76
C LYS A 146 -10.00 16.12 22.35
N VAL A 147 -10.28 17.41 22.17
CA VAL A 147 -10.43 18.09 20.90
C VAL A 147 -9.46 19.26 20.81
N GLN A 148 -8.75 19.38 19.69
CA GLN A 148 -7.87 20.52 19.45
C GLN A 148 -8.67 21.80 19.29
N THR A 149 -8.16 22.93 19.80
CA THR A 149 -8.70 24.28 19.58
C THR A 149 -7.75 25.06 18.69
N ASP A 150 -8.21 25.53 17.54
CA ASP A 150 -7.36 26.27 16.59
C ASP A 150 -6.95 27.66 17.14
N ARG A 151 -7.86 28.32 17.87
CA ARG A 151 -7.61 29.57 18.58
C ARG A 151 -8.28 29.59 19.96
N PHE A 152 -7.50 29.56 21.02
CA PHE A 152 -7.95 29.65 22.39
C PHE A 152 -7.57 31.03 22.95
N GLU A 153 -8.53 31.73 23.53
CA GLU A 153 -8.35 33.07 24.06
C GLU A 153 -8.96 33.16 25.46
N VAL A 154 -8.21 33.69 26.41
CA VAL A 154 -8.71 34.02 27.75
C VAL A 154 -8.58 35.50 27.97
N ILE A 155 -9.65 36.11 28.51
CA ILE A 155 -9.73 37.53 28.80
C ILE A 155 -10.18 37.68 30.25
N VAL A 156 -9.40 38.37 31.07
CA VAL A 156 -9.77 38.72 32.45
C VAL A 156 -10.19 40.19 32.47
N VAL A 157 -11.38 40.44 32.97
CA VAL A 157 -11.95 41.80 33.15
C VAL A 157 -12.21 42.07 34.61
N GLY A 158 -12.34 43.33 35.00
CA GLY A 158 -12.75 43.76 36.35
C GLY A 158 -11.70 43.56 37.44
N LEU A 159 -10.50 43.09 37.14
CA LEU A 159 -9.39 42.88 38.05
C LEU A 159 -8.14 43.63 37.61
N GLN A 160 -7.39 44.16 38.57
CA GLN A 160 -6.01 44.61 38.39
C GLN A 160 -5.07 43.55 38.94
N LEU A 161 -4.17 43.03 38.09
CA LEU A 161 -3.25 41.95 38.42
C LEU A 161 -1.81 42.47 38.46
N ASP A 162 -1.09 42.15 39.56
CA ASP A 162 0.38 42.19 39.60
C ASP A 162 0.91 40.80 39.25
N ARG A 163 1.98 40.74 38.41
CA ARG A 163 2.59 39.49 37.92
C ARG A 163 1.57 38.53 37.32
N PRO A 164 0.86 38.93 36.27
CA PRO A 164 -0.06 38.04 35.61
C PRO A 164 0.68 36.79 35.10
N LEU A 165 0.11 35.61 35.30
CA LEU A 165 0.67 34.32 34.95
C LEU A 165 -0.21 33.60 33.91
N CYS A 166 0.42 32.94 32.96
CA CYS A 166 -0.23 32.04 32.04
C CYS A 166 0.63 30.80 31.82
N ASN A 167 0.01 29.64 32.01
CA ASN A 167 0.63 28.34 31.78
C ASN A 167 -0.19 27.52 30.78
N VAL A 168 0.47 26.88 29.86
CA VAL A 168 -0.15 25.99 28.87
C VAL A 168 0.66 24.71 28.67
N GLY A 169 -0.02 23.60 28.46
CA GLY A 169 0.60 22.32 28.22
C GLY A 169 0.02 21.17 29.03
N SER A 170 0.80 20.11 29.18
CA SER A 170 0.42 18.96 30.01
C SER A 170 0.46 19.32 31.49
N ARG A 171 -0.18 18.52 32.35
CA ARG A 171 -0.25 18.75 33.78
C ARG A 171 1.16 18.94 34.40
N GLY A 172 1.61 20.10 35.09
CA GLY A 172 2.91 20.49 35.63
C GLY A 172 3.74 21.40 34.72
N SER A 173 3.29 21.66 33.48
CA SER A 173 3.96 22.65 32.65
C SER A 173 3.84 24.05 33.24
N SER A 174 4.87 24.84 33.10
CA SER A 174 4.88 26.25 33.49
C SER A 174 5.29 27.13 32.32
N GLY A 175 4.62 28.27 32.16
CA GLY A 175 4.84 29.17 31.04
C GLY A 175 4.16 28.66 29.76
N GLY A 176 4.73 28.97 28.59
CA GLY A 176 4.20 28.61 27.28
C GLY A 176 3.14 29.56 26.73
N CYS A 177 2.59 30.46 27.56
CA CYS A 177 1.73 31.57 27.16
C CYS A 177 2.01 32.81 27.96
N THR A 178 1.43 33.93 27.56
CA THR A 178 1.56 35.23 28.26
C THR A 178 0.19 35.83 28.44
N LEU A 179 -0.16 36.15 29.70
CA LEU A 179 -1.34 36.95 30.05
C LEU A 179 -0.91 38.42 30.05
N ALA A 180 -1.09 39.09 28.93
CA ALA A 180 -0.66 40.50 28.76
C ALA A 180 -1.79 41.47 29.06
N GLN A 181 -1.47 42.62 29.63
CA GLN A 181 -2.43 43.71 29.77
C GLN A 181 -2.71 44.35 28.41
N ASP A 182 -3.99 44.52 28.07
CA ASP A 182 -4.50 45.13 26.86
C ASP A 182 -5.59 46.14 27.26
N GLY A 183 -5.19 47.39 27.53
CA GLY A 183 -6.06 48.43 28.11
C GLY A 183 -6.49 48.04 29.53
N ASP A 184 -7.81 47.98 29.76
CA ASP A 184 -8.42 47.63 31.03
C ASP A 184 -8.66 46.11 31.22
N VAL A 185 -8.13 45.27 30.31
CA VAL A 185 -8.27 43.81 30.39
C VAL A 185 -6.92 43.11 30.32
N TYR A 186 -6.86 41.86 30.75
CA TYR A 186 -5.72 40.99 30.53
C TYR A 186 -6.10 39.92 29.54
N ARG A 187 -5.26 39.66 28.52
CA ARG A 187 -5.54 38.78 27.42
C ARG A 187 -4.41 37.77 27.19
N ALA A 188 -4.76 36.52 27.04
CA ALA A 188 -3.87 35.48 26.56
C ALA A 188 -4.47 34.81 25.31
N VAL A 189 -3.63 34.59 24.28
CA VAL A 189 -4.02 33.91 23.04
C VAL A 189 -3.07 32.76 22.79
N ILE A 190 -3.63 31.56 22.58
CA ILE A 190 -2.91 30.32 22.30
C ILE A 190 -3.46 29.77 20.99
N ALA A 191 -2.61 29.62 19.99
CA ALA A 191 -3.04 29.15 18.65
C ALA A 191 -1.95 28.30 17.98
N PRO A 192 -2.15 26.98 17.86
CA PRO A 192 -3.25 26.20 18.42
C PRO A 192 -3.06 25.79 19.87
N LEU A 193 -4.15 25.45 20.57
CA LEU A 193 -4.13 24.67 21.81
C LEU A 193 -4.27 23.20 21.43
N ALA A 194 -3.27 22.40 21.74
CA ALA A 194 -3.24 21.01 21.37
C ALA A 194 -4.18 20.15 22.23
N LYS A 195 -4.60 19.01 21.70
CA LYS A 195 -5.35 18.02 22.48
C LYS A 195 -4.53 17.56 23.67
N GLY A 196 -5.14 17.58 24.86
CA GLY A 196 -4.49 17.17 26.10
C GLY A 196 -3.72 18.29 26.82
N ASP A 197 -3.66 19.48 26.22
CA ASP A 197 -3.10 20.66 26.89
C ASP A 197 -4.17 21.36 27.71
N GLY A 198 -3.79 21.73 28.96
CA GLY A 198 -4.58 22.61 29.83
C GLY A 198 -4.09 24.04 29.74
N VAL A 199 -4.93 24.97 30.20
CA VAL A 199 -4.61 26.41 30.32
C VAL A 199 -4.97 26.91 31.68
N THR A 200 -3.96 27.36 32.43
CA THR A 200 -4.11 27.98 33.77
C THR A 200 -3.67 29.43 33.71
N ILE A 201 -4.50 30.33 34.19
CA ILE A 201 -4.15 31.74 34.39
C ILE A 201 -4.09 32.10 35.88
N GLY A 202 -3.31 33.12 36.22
CA GLY A 202 -3.20 33.58 37.58
C GLY A 202 -2.56 34.95 37.71
N GLY A 203 -2.43 35.39 38.95
CA GLY A 203 -1.76 36.63 39.30
C GLY A 203 -2.22 37.15 40.66
N THR A 204 -1.47 38.11 41.23
CA THR A 204 -1.84 38.77 42.48
C THR A 204 -2.86 39.88 42.20
N ILE A 205 -4.00 39.85 42.84
CA ILE A 205 -5.04 40.87 42.70
C ILE A 205 -4.63 42.10 43.54
N VAL A 206 -4.37 43.20 42.87
CA VAL A 206 -4.00 44.48 43.52
C VAL A 206 -5.15 45.49 43.56
N GLY A 207 -6.21 45.23 42.80
CA GLY A 207 -7.40 46.08 42.79
C GLY A 207 -8.53 45.49 41.95
N ARG A 208 -9.71 46.11 42.09
CA ARG A 208 -10.87 45.85 41.22
C ARG A 208 -11.25 47.11 40.48
N ILE A 209 -11.61 46.97 39.23
CA ILE A 209 -12.04 48.06 38.34
C ILE A 209 -13.40 47.70 37.75
N ALA A 210 -14.06 48.66 37.12
CA ALA A 210 -15.27 48.35 36.37
C ALA A 210 -14.94 47.38 35.24
N PRO A 211 -15.74 46.30 35.06
CA PRO A 211 -15.52 45.36 33.96
C PRO A 211 -15.66 46.07 32.61
N ALA A 212 -14.70 45.87 31.74
CA ALA A 212 -14.76 46.38 30.37
C ALA A 212 -15.63 45.46 29.49
N ASP A 213 -16.34 46.04 28.54
CA ASP A 213 -17.06 45.27 27.52
C ASP A 213 -16.07 44.56 26.60
N VAL A 214 -16.23 43.27 26.48
CA VAL A 214 -15.39 42.43 25.59
C VAL A 214 -16.12 42.16 24.28
N ALA A 215 -15.49 42.53 23.18
CA ALA A 215 -16.01 42.21 21.88
C ALA A 215 -15.98 40.69 21.63
N VAL A 216 -17.09 40.15 21.17
CA VAL A 216 -17.18 38.76 20.72
C VAL A 216 -16.39 38.57 19.41
N ASN A 217 -15.54 37.58 19.36
CA ASN A 217 -14.79 37.27 18.17
C ASN A 217 -15.74 37.01 16.98
N PRO A 218 -15.38 37.45 15.76
CA PRO A 218 -16.19 37.17 14.57
C PRO A 218 -16.33 35.66 14.36
N LEU A 219 -17.42 35.25 13.72
CA LEU A 219 -17.62 33.84 13.36
C LEU A 219 -16.48 33.36 12.46
N PRO A 220 -15.92 32.18 12.72
CA PRO A 220 -14.94 31.58 11.82
C PRO A 220 -15.50 31.40 10.42
N ALA A 221 -14.64 31.50 9.41
CA ALA A 221 -15.04 31.24 8.04
C ALA A 221 -15.60 29.82 7.90
N ARG A 222 -16.72 29.66 7.20
CA ARG A 222 -17.29 28.33 6.93
C ARG A 222 -16.32 27.50 6.12
N ARG A 223 -16.03 26.30 6.58
CA ARG A 223 -15.19 25.34 5.86
C ARG A 223 -15.92 24.78 4.66
N ASN A 224 -15.23 24.77 3.52
CA ASN A 224 -15.79 24.18 2.30
C ASN A 224 -15.87 22.65 2.47
N ARG A 225 -17.07 22.10 2.45
CA ARG A 225 -17.36 20.66 2.60
C ARG A 225 -17.50 19.89 1.30
N ALA A 226 -17.20 20.49 0.17
CA ALA A 226 -17.15 19.80 -1.11
C ALA A 226 -15.97 18.81 -1.19
N THR A 227 -15.60 18.17 -0.04
CA THR A 227 -14.46 17.26 0.05
C THR A 227 -14.66 15.98 -0.75
N VAL A 228 -15.87 15.40 -0.73
CA VAL A 228 -16.17 14.17 -1.47
C VAL A 228 -16.17 14.41 -2.99
N PRO A 229 -16.94 15.36 -3.55
CA PRO A 229 -16.91 15.61 -4.98
C PRO A 229 -15.54 16.09 -5.47
N LEU A 230 -14.80 16.86 -4.67
CA LEU A 230 -13.44 17.27 -5.00
C LEU A 230 -12.48 16.08 -5.05
N THR A 231 -12.54 15.20 -4.05
CA THR A 231 -11.74 13.97 -4.00
C THR A 231 -12.04 13.08 -5.21
N VAL A 232 -13.31 12.82 -5.49
CA VAL A 232 -13.73 12.02 -6.65
C VAL A 232 -13.29 12.66 -7.96
N GLY A 233 -13.41 13.97 -8.09
CA GLY A 233 -12.94 14.72 -9.26
C GLY A 233 -11.44 14.57 -9.50
N ILE A 234 -10.62 14.81 -8.48
CA ILE A 234 -9.16 14.68 -8.54
C ILE A 234 -8.76 13.24 -8.88
N MET A 235 -9.36 12.25 -8.20
CA MET A 235 -9.08 10.82 -8.45
C MET A 235 -9.46 10.41 -9.88
N SER A 236 -10.59 10.86 -10.39
CA SER A 236 -11.04 10.55 -11.74
C SER A 236 -10.08 11.11 -12.80
N ILE A 237 -9.63 12.35 -12.64
CA ILE A 237 -8.66 12.99 -13.54
C ILE A 237 -7.32 12.25 -13.47
N GLY A 238 -6.83 11.94 -12.26
CA GLY A 238 -5.56 11.23 -12.05
C GLY A 238 -5.58 9.81 -12.64
N ALA A 239 -6.66 9.07 -12.42
CA ALA A 239 -6.85 7.73 -12.99
C ALA A 239 -6.91 7.76 -14.52
N THR A 240 -7.63 8.72 -15.10
CA THR A 240 -7.70 8.93 -16.56
C THR A 240 -6.33 9.30 -17.11
N GLY A 241 -5.60 10.21 -16.45
CA GLY A 241 -4.24 10.56 -16.81
C GLY A 241 -3.28 9.38 -16.77
N ALA A 242 -3.31 8.58 -15.69
CA ALA A 242 -2.51 7.37 -15.56
C ALA A 242 -2.84 6.34 -16.66
N ALA A 243 -4.12 6.14 -16.96
CA ALA A 243 -4.56 5.26 -18.04
C ALA A 243 -4.07 5.74 -19.41
N ALA A 244 -4.11 7.04 -19.66
CA ALA A 244 -3.63 7.65 -20.91
C ALA A 244 -2.10 7.50 -21.05
N VAL A 245 -1.34 7.76 -19.97
CA VAL A 245 0.12 7.58 -19.94
C VAL A 245 0.49 6.12 -20.15
N TYR A 246 -0.17 5.20 -19.45
CA TYR A 246 0.06 3.76 -19.60
C TYR A 246 -0.28 3.28 -21.01
N GLY A 247 -1.43 3.69 -21.53
CA GLY A 247 -1.88 3.36 -22.89
C GLY A 247 -0.95 3.92 -23.98
N SER A 248 -0.48 5.15 -23.83
CA SER A 248 0.50 5.78 -24.73
C SER A 248 1.85 5.05 -24.70
N SER A 249 2.35 4.72 -23.50
CA SER A 249 3.59 3.94 -23.33
C SER A 249 3.46 2.56 -23.98
N ARG A 250 2.32 1.91 -23.82
CA ARG A 250 2.00 0.63 -24.42
C ARG A 250 1.97 0.68 -25.95
N ARG A 251 1.40 1.75 -26.52
CA ARG A 251 1.38 1.97 -27.99
C ARG A 251 2.77 2.22 -28.57
N ARG A 252 3.65 2.90 -27.85
CA ARG A 252 5.05 3.11 -28.28
C ARG A 252 5.84 1.82 -28.23
N GLY A 253 5.50 0.92 -27.30
CA GLY A 253 6.17 -0.35 -27.11
C GLY A 253 7.43 -0.26 -26.27
N ARG A 254 7.96 -1.42 -25.91
CA ARG A 254 9.16 -1.58 -25.05
C ARG A 254 10.17 -2.58 -25.62
N ASN A 255 9.75 -3.39 -26.58
CA ASN A 255 10.58 -4.40 -27.21
C ASN A 255 11.19 -3.83 -28.49
N GLU A 256 12.50 -4.01 -28.66
CA GLU A 256 13.17 -3.66 -29.91
C GLU A 256 12.96 -4.75 -30.95
N VAL A 257 12.73 -4.36 -32.17
CA VAL A 257 12.63 -5.26 -33.34
C VAL A 257 13.53 -4.72 -34.44
N PHE A 258 14.26 -5.60 -35.11
CA PHE A 258 15.06 -5.21 -36.27
C PHE A 258 14.17 -4.70 -37.41
N GLY A 259 14.56 -3.57 -38.00
CA GLY A 259 13.86 -2.96 -39.14
C GLY A 259 14.31 -3.59 -40.48
N GLY A 260 13.41 -3.62 -41.48
CA GLY A 260 13.80 -3.97 -42.83
C GLY A 260 13.19 -5.27 -43.42
N GLY A 261 11.89 -5.38 -43.41
CA GLY A 261 11.19 -6.52 -43.99
C GLY A 261 10.51 -7.41 -42.96
N GLY A 262 10.04 -8.60 -43.26
CA GLY A 262 9.46 -9.47 -42.24
C GLY A 262 10.38 -9.58 -41.04
N ALA A 263 9.98 -8.96 -39.90
CA ALA A 263 10.88 -8.74 -38.76
C ALA A 263 11.51 -10.05 -38.23
N ALA A 264 10.83 -11.17 -38.45
CA ALA A 264 11.37 -12.48 -38.16
C ALA A 264 12.45 -12.88 -39.19
N ASP A 265 12.19 -12.73 -40.49
CA ASP A 265 13.07 -13.22 -41.55
C ASP A 265 14.36 -12.37 -41.65
N ALA A 266 14.25 -11.05 -41.48
CA ALA A 266 15.44 -10.16 -41.45
C ALA A 266 16.35 -10.47 -40.25
N ALA A 267 15.78 -10.75 -39.08
CA ALA A 267 16.54 -11.14 -37.90
C ALA A 267 17.20 -12.52 -38.08
N PHE A 268 16.54 -13.46 -38.75
CA PHE A 268 17.06 -14.82 -38.92
C PHE A 268 18.10 -14.95 -40.04
N GLY A 269 17.98 -14.14 -41.07
CA GLY A 269 19.03 -14.03 -42.09
C GLY A 269 20.32 -13.43 -41.58
N ALA A 270 20.21 -12.48 -40.60
CA ALA A 270 21.34 -11.77 -40.04
C ALA A 270 21.94 -12.41 -38.78
N LEU A 271 21.16 -13.23 -38.05
CA LEU A 271 21.57 -13.87 -36.81
C LEU A 271 21.41 -15.39 -36.90
N PRO A 272 22.28 -16.07 -37.63
CA PRO A 272 22.17 -17.51 -37.84
C PRO A 272 22.34 -18.35 -36.57
N ARG A 273 22.89 -17.76 -35.48
CA ARG A 273 23.11 -18.46 -34.22
C ARG A 273 22.82 -17.56 -33.01
N PRO A 274 22.21 -18.07 -31.94
CA PRO A 274 22.09 -17.36 -30.66
C PRO A 274 23.47 -16.95 -30.12
N GLY A 275 23.59 -15.73 -29.62
CA GLY A 275 24.84 -15.20 -29.11
C GLY A 275 25.80 -14.65 -30.17
N SER A 276 25.48 -14.75 -31.47
CA SER A 276 26.26 -14.07 -32.49
C SER A 276 26.12 -12.53 -32.35
N PRO A 277 27.21 -11.77 -32.46
CA PRO A 277 27.12 -10.31 -32.39
C PRO A 277 26.25 -9.78 -33.53
N VAL A 278 25.32 -8.89 -33.18
CA VAL A 278 24.47 -8.21 -34.18
C VAL A 278 25.35 -7.29 -35.02
N PRO A 279 25.27 -7.33 -36.35
CA PRO A 279 25.98 -6.36 -37.17
C PRO A 279 25.58 -4.94 -36.79
N ALA A 280 26.58 -4.05 -36.61
CA ALA A 280 26.36 -2.66 -36.16
C ALA A 280 25.44 -1.82 -37.10
N ALA A 281 25.16 -2.30 -38.29
CA ALA A 281 24.33 -1.63 -39.30
C ALA A 281 22.80 -1.95 -39.18
N MET A 282 22.35 -2.81 -38.27
CA MET A 282 20.92 -3.11 -38.13
C MET A 282 20.23 -2.12 -37.23
N SER A 283 19.35 -1.29 -37.83
CA SER A 283 18.48 -0.40 -37.06
C SER A 283 17.40 -1.19 -36.32
N THR A 284 17.13 -0.81 -35.08
CA THR A 284 16.01 -1.35 -34.29
C THR A 284 14.92 -0.30 -34.11
N THR A 285 13.67 -0.73 -34.06
CA THR A 285 12.51 0.09 -33.73
C THR A 285 11.77 -0.50 -32.56
N LEU A 286 11.15 0.35 -31.74
CA LEU A 286 10.27 -0.09 -30.67
C LEU A 286 8.92 -0.53 -31.26
N VAL A 287 8.42 -1.67 -30.82
CA VAL A 287 7.16 -2.23 -31.28
C VAL A 287 6.21 -2.40 -30.11
N ALA A 288 4.95 -2.03 -30.31
CA ALA A 288 3.88 -2.20 -29.33
C ALA A 288 3.69 -3.68 -28.96
N ASP A 289 3.38 -3.92 -27.68
CA ASP A 289 3.28 -5.29 -27.14
C ASP A 289 2.27 -6.17 -27.89
N ASP A 290 1.13 -5.62 -28.26
CA ASP A 290 0.07 -6.31 -29.00
C ASP A 290 0.43 -6.55 -30.47
N ARG A 291 1.22 -5.68 -31.06
CA ARG A 291 1.67 -5.80 -32.45
C ARG A 291 2.81 -6.80 -32.62
N LEU A 292 3.63 -7.01 -31.58
CA LEU A 292 4.77 -7.94 -31.66
C LEU A 292 4.32 -9.37 -32.05
N ALA A 293 3.22 -9.83 -31.47
CA ALA A 293 2.69 -11.18 -31.78
C ALA A 293 2.21 -11.34 -33.23
N SER A 294 1.78 -10.26 -33.88
CA SER A 294 1.32 -10.32 -35.29
C SER A 294 2.46 -10.48 -36.29
N LEU A 295 3.70 -10.26 -35.86
CA LEU A 295 4.90 -10.43 -36.66
C LEU A 295 5.37 -11.89 -36.74
N SER A 296 4.85 -12.78 -35.87
CA SER A 296 5.23 -14.21 -35.89
C SER A 296 4.49 -14.98 -36.98
N THR A 297 5.19 -15.91 -37.61
CA THR A 297 4.71 -16.84 -38.64
C THR A 297 4.37 -18.21 -38.05
N ILE A 298 4.44 -19.28 -38.79
CA ILE A 298 4.40 -20.67 -38.32
C ILE A 298 5.69 -21.34 -38.78
N GLU A 299 6.45 -21.88 -37.84
CA GLU A 299 7.68 -22.62 -38.09
C GLU A 299 7.55 -24.04 -37.56
N PHE A 300 8.07 -25.00 -38.29
CA PHE A 300 7.97 -26.42 -37.96
C PHE A 300 9.17 -26.92 -37.13
N VAL A 301 10.19 -26.09 -36.96
CA VAL A 301 11.44 -26.42 -36.28
C VAL A 301 11.62 -25.48 -35.11
N PRO A 302 12.08 -25.97 -33.96
CA PRO A 302 12.35 -25.12 -32.82
C PRO A 302 13.48 -24.12 -33.10
N PRO A 303 13.55 -22.98 -32.39
CA PRO A 303 14.66 -22.06 -32.51
C PRO A 303 16.00 -22.75 -32.24
N PRO A 304 16.99 -22.64 -33.15
CA PRO A 304 18.26 -23.32 -32.98
C PRO A 304 19.08 -22.78 -31.82
N GLY A 305 19.78 -23.68 -31.12
CA GLY A 305 20.77 -23.33 -30.11
C GLY A 305 20.21 -22.80 -28.78
N ILE A 306 18.92 -22.91 -28.53
CA ILE A 306 18.29 -22.65 -27.25
C ILE A 306 17.54 -23.87 -26.75
N ALA A 307 17.51 -24.02 -25.41
CA ALA A 307 16.74 -25.06 -24.75
C ALA A 307 15.26 -24.68 -24.61
N PRO A 308 14.35 -25.66 -24.47
CA PRO A 308 12.91 -25.42 -24.29
C PRO A 308 12.57 -24.42 -23.18
N TRP A 309 13.24 -24.50 -22.03
CA TRP A 309 13.02 -23.57 -20.90
C TRP A 309 13.43 -22.13 -21.23
N GLN A 310 14.46 -21.92 -22.06
CA GLN A 310 14.86 -20.59 -22.52
C GLN A 310 13.80 -19.98 -23.42
N GLY A 311 13.21 -20.80 -24.30
CA GLY A 311 12.05 -20.39 -25.09
C GLY A 311 10.86 -19.97 -24.22
N ALA A 312 10.60 -20.69 -23.14
CA ALA A 312 9.55 -20.33 -22.19
C ALA A 312 9.80 -18.96 -21.54
N VAL A 313 11.04 -18.67 -21.13
CA VAL A 313 11.40 -17.35 -20.57
C VAL A 313 11.21 -16.25 -21.59
N VAL A 314 11.68 -16.49 -22.82
CA VAL A 314 11.61 -15.50 -23.90
C VAL A 314 10.16 -15.15 -24.26
N LEU A 315 9.24 -16.12 -24.22
CA LEU A 315 7.81 -15.87 -24.50
C LEU A 315 7.07 -15.27 -23.31
N ASN A 316 7.25 -15.84 -22.12
CA ASN A 316 6.44 -15.51 -20.95
C ASN A 316 6.97 -14.31 -20.16
N GLU A 317 8.19 -13.85 -20.46
CA GLU A 317 8.84 -12.73 -19.79
C GLU A 317 8.91 -12.90 -18.26
N ARG A 318 9.11 -14.12 -17.80
CA ARG A 318 9.23 -14.46 -16.38
C ARG A 318 10.08 -15.71 -16.20
N MET A 319 10.70 -15.82 -15.03
CA MET A 319 11.42 -17.00 -14.57
C MET A 319 10.72 -17.53 -13.32
N GLY A 320 9.81 -18.48 -13.50
CA GLY A 320 9.00 -19.08 -12.44
C GLY A 320 9.30 -20.58 -12.26
N ASN A 321 8.56 -21.22 -11.36
CA ASN A 321 8.68 -22.66 -11.11
C ASN A 321 8.37 -23.50 -12.34
N ASP A 322 7.50 -23.02 -13.23
CA ASP A 322 7.20 -23.61 -14.53
C ASP A 322 8.43 -23.68 -15.45
N VAL A 323 9.31 -22.68 -15.40
CA VAL A 323 10.56 -22.62 -16.17
C VAL A 323 11.59 -23.59 -15.59
N VAL A 324 11.65 -23.73 -14.26
CA VAL A 324 12.51 -24.72 -13.61
C VAL A 324 12.02 -26.14 -13.96
N ALA A 325 10.73 -26.42 -13.90
CA ALA A 325 10.15 -27.69 -14.32
C ALA A 325 10.44 -27.99 -15.80
N ALA A 326 10.40 -26.97 -16.68
CA ALA A 326 10.74 -27.12 -18.09
C ALA A 326 12.20 -27.51 -18.32
N TRP A 327 13.12 -27.12 -17.43
CA TRP A 327 14.50 -27.59 -17.46
C TRP A 327 14.57 -29.11 -17.25
N PHE A 328 13.89 -29.65 -16.23
CA PHE A 328 13.83 -31.09 -15.97
C PHE A 328 13.19 -31.85 -17.15
N SER A 329 12.13 -31.29 -17.76
CA SER A 329 11.53 -31.83 -18.98
C SER A 329 12.54 -31.93 -20.11
N GLY A 330 13.37 -30.92 -20.30
CA GLY A 330 14.46 -30.92 -21.28
C GLY A 330 15.51 -31.98 -21.01
N GLN A 331 15.90 -32.17 -19.73
CA GLN A 331 16.88 -33.21 -19.35
C GLN A 331 16.30 -34.62 -19.57
N ALA A 332 15.01 -34.82 -19.33
CA ALA A 332 14.33 -36.08 -19.63
C ALA A 332 14.25 -36.35 -21.12
N ALA A 333 13.96 -35.35 -21.94
CA ALA A 333 13.95 -35.49 -23.41
C ALA A 333 15.35 -35.87 -23.96
N ALA A 334 16.41 -35.39 -23.31
CA ALA A 334 17.79 -35.68 -23.68
C ALA A 334 18.35 -37.01 -23.10
N ASP A 335 17.55 -37.79 -22.40
CA ASP A 335 17.95 -39.02 -21.67
C ASP A 335 19.05 -38.78 -20.60
N ILE A 336 19.20 -37.58 -20.09
CA ILE A 336 20.13 -37.23 -18.99
C ILE A 336 19.56 -37.68 -17.66
N ILE A 337 18.25 -37.54 -17.46
CA ILE A 337 17.47 -38.14 -16.38
C ILE A 337 16.39 -39.04 -16.96
N GLU A 338 15.97 -40.01 -16.16
CA GLU A 338 14.83 -40.89 -16.48
C GLU A 338 13.68 -40.55 -15.52
N LEU A 339 12.48 -40.40 -16.08
CA LEU A 339 11.24 -40.13 -15.38
C LEU A 339 10.31 -41.31 -15.52
N GLU A 340 9.89 -41.91 -14.41
CA GLU A 340 8.96 -43.02 -14.40
C GLU A 340 7.80 -42.71 -13.43
N GLN A 341 6.60 -43.06 -13.82
CA GLN A 341 5.44 -43.00 -12.94
C GLN A 341 5.16 -44.38 -12.35
N THR A 342 5.32 -44.50 -11.03
CA THR A 342 5.00 -45.72 -10.30
C THR A 342 3.97 -45.40 -9.22
N ASP A 343 2.81 -46.08 -9.21
CA ASP A 343 1.75 -45.91 -8.21
C ASP A 343 1.37 -44.44 -7.90
N LYS A 344 1.20 -43.64 -8.93
CA LYS A 344 0.91 -42.18 -8.85
C LYS A 344 2.04 -41.31 -8.29
N LYS A 345 3.22 -41.85 -8.09
CA LYS A 345 4.41 -41.10 -7.70
C LYS A 345 5.35 -40.97 -8.90
N LEU A 346 6.07 -39.86 -8.95
CA LEU A 346 7.10 -39.62 -9.95
C LEU A 346 8.44 -40.06 -9.39
N VAL A 347 9.09 -41.02 -10.03
CA VAL A 347 10.44 -41.46 -9.71
C VAL A 347 11.40 -40.85 -10.71
N VAL A 348 12.53 -40.33 -10.23
CA VAL A 348 13.59 -39.73 -11.04
C VAL A 348 14.85 -40.53 -10.86
N ARG A 349 15.46 -41.00 -11.95
CA ARG A 349 16.70 -41.77 -11.99
C ARG A 349 17.73 -41.12 -12.92
N PRO A 350 19.02 -41.49 -12.82
CA PRO A 350 20.00 -41.15 -13.86
C PRO A 350 19.59 -41.75 -15.20
N GLY A 351 19.59 -40.95 -16.25
CA GLY A 351 19.31 -41.42 -17.60
C GLY A 351 20.50 -42.09 -18.26
N THR A 352 20.26 -42.76 -19.37
CA THR A 352 21.28 -43.51 -20.12
C THR A 352 22.39 -42.62 -20.71
N LYS A 353 22.09 -41.34 -20.95
CA LYS A 353 23.04 -40.36 -21.47
C LYS A 353 23.58 -39.39 -20.40
N ARG A 354 23.46 -39.74 -19.11
CA ARG A 354 23.96 -38.88 -18.04
C ARG A 354 25.43 -38.47 -18.21
N ALA A 355 26.29 -39.39 -18.67
CA ALA A 355 27.70 -39.14 -18.92
C ALA A 355 27.97 -38.03 -19.97
N SER A 356 27.01 -37.74 -20.84
CA SER A 356 27.11 -36.68 -21.85
C SER A 356 26.61 -35.31 -21.33
N ALA A 357 26.17 -35.21 -20.08
CA ALA A 357 25.70 -33.96 -19.49
C ALA A 357 26.87 -32.99 -19.31
N GLY A 358 26.62 -31.71 -19.60
CA GLY A 358 27.59 -30.65 -19.30
C GLY A 358 27.85 -30.55 -17.77
N ALA A 359 29.02 -30.05 -17.39
CA ALA A 359 29.49 -30.01 -16.00
C ALA A 359 28.45 -29.43 -15.01
N SER A 360 27.81 -28.31 -15.36
CA SER A 360 26.81 -27.67 -14.50
C SER A 360 25.56 -28.55 -14.35
N THR A 361 25.08 -29.21 -15.41
CA THR A 361 23.96 -30.12 -15.38
C THR A 361 24.28 -31.37 -14.54
N ALA A 362 25.47 -31.93 -14.72
CA ALA A 362 25.92 -33.10 -13.96
C ALA A 362 25.96 -32.79 -12.46
N ALA A 363 26.53 -31.64 -12.05
CA ALA A 363 26.59 -31.21 -10.65
C ALA A 363 25.20 -31.02 -10.02
N ILE A 364 24.24 -30.50 -10.76
CA ILE A 364 22.86 -30.33 -10.29
C ILE A 364 22.20 -31.71 -10.07
N ILE A 365 22.39 -32.64 -11.00
CA ILE A 365 21.84 -33.99 -10.87
C ILE A 365 22.50 -34.75 -9.71
N ASP A 366 23.80 -34.59 -9.50
CA ASP A 366 24.52 -35.17 -8.39
C ASP A 366 24.01 -34.62 -7.04
N THR A 367 23.74 -33.30 -6.97
CA THR A 367 23.10 -32.69 -5.79
C THR A 367 21.71 -33.27 -5.56
N MET A 368 20.93 -33.47 -6.62
CA MET A 368 19.56 -34.00 -6.55
C MET A 368 19.53 -35.43 -6.02
N LEU A 369 20.42 -36.28 -6.52
CA LEU A 369 20.47 -37.70 -6.17
C LEU A 369 21.18 -37.95 -4.85
N ASP A 370 22.20 -37.17 -4.50
CA ASP A 370 22.99 -37.31 -3.28
C ASP A 370 23.45 -38.74 -3.06
N GLY A 371 23.99 -39.38 -4.10
CA GLY A 371 24.47 -40.75 -4.06
C GLY A 371 23.37 -41.84 -4.12
N ARG A 372 22.11 -41.46 -4.23
CA ARG A 372 20.97 -42.39 -4.39
C ARG A 372 20.81 -42.82 -5.86
N ASP A 373 20.36 -44.04 -6.08
CA ASP A 373 20.06 -44.53 -7.43
C ASP A 373 18.78 -43.89 -8.01
N GLU A 374 17.86 -43.51 -7.12
CA GLU A 374 16.59 -42.87 -7.49
C GLU A 374 16.06 -41.98 -6.39
N ILE A 375 15.19 -41.06 -6.76
CA ILE A 375 14.39 -40.25 -5.83
C ILE A 375 12.91 -40.32 -6.22
N THR A 376 12.04 -40.35 -5.18
CA THR A 376 10.59 -40.31 -5.39
C THR A 376 10.07 -38.92 -5.03
N LEU A 377 9.40 -38.27 -5.97
CA LEU A 377 8.80 -36.95 -5.77
C LEU A 377 7.35 -37.06 -5.26
N GLY A 378 6.88 -36.03 -4.57
CA GLY A 378 5.53 -35.93 -4.01
C GLY A 378 5.52 -35.49 -2.54
N SER A 379 6.69 -35.52 -1.87
CA SER A 379 6.92 -34.95 -0.54
C SER A 379 8.22 -34.16 -0.54
N TYR A 380 8.40 -33.26 0.43
CA TYR A 380 9.61 -32.45 0.51
C TYR A 380 10.88 -33.30 0.61
N ASP A 381 11.82 -33.05 -0.32
CA ASP A 381 13.17 -33.60 -0.31
C ASP A 381 14.18 -32.44 -0.37
N LYS A 382 15.06 -32.35 0.63
CA LYS A 382 16.02 -31.26 0.76
C LYS A 382 17.03 -31.19 -0.39
N HIS A 383 17.41 -32.33 -0.94
CA HIS A 383 18.39 -32.42 -2.02
C HIS A 383 17.75 -32.02 -3.35
N PHE A 384 16.50 -32.46 -3.59
CA PHE A 384 15.71 -31.98 -4.72
C PHE A 384 15.46 -30.47 -4.63
N ALA A 385 15.13 -29.95 -3.44
CA ALA A 385 14.96 -28.51 -3.25
C ALA A 385 16.26 -27.71 -3.50
N SER A 386 17.41 -28.28 -3.10
CA SER A 386 18.72 -27.67 -3.41
C SER A 386 19.00 -27.66 -4.92
N ALA A 387 18.80 -28.79 -5.60
CA ALA A 387 18.93 -28.89 -7.05
C ALA A 387 17.98 -27.92 -7.78
N TRP A 388 16.72 -27.83 -7.35
CA TRP A 388 15.73 -26.86 -7.87
C TRP A 388 16.23 -25.42 -7.80
N ASN A 389 16.78 -25.02 -6.66
CA ASN A 389 17.36 -23.69 -6.47
C ASN A 389 18.62 -23.47 -7.32
N GLN A 390 19.44 -24.48 -7.52
CA GLN A 390 20.61 -24.41 -8.42
C GLN A 390 20.17 -24.24 -9.88
N VAL A 391 19.13 -24.96 -10.34
CA VAL A 391 18.55 -24.74 -11.67
C VAL A 391 18.04 -23.32 -11.82
N ALA A 392 17.30 -22.81 -10.83
CA ALA A 392 16.81 -21.43 -10.85
C ALA A 392 17.93 -20.39 -10.88
N ALA A 393 19.06 -20.66 -10.23
CA ALA A 393 20.25 -19.82 -10.28
C ALA A 393 20.93 -19.88 -11.67
N LEU A 394 21.16 -21.09 -12.19
CA LEU A 394 21.71 -21.31 -13.53
C LEU A 394 20.89 -20.58 -14.59
N GLN A 395 19.56 -20.69 -14.53
CA GLN A 395 18.65 -20.02 -15.47
C GLN A 395 18.79 -18.50 -15.41
N ARG A 396 18.90 -17.93 -14.21
CA ARG A 396 19.10 -16.47 -14.04
C ARG A 396 20.40 -15.99 -14.68
N THR A 397 21.49 -16.68 -14.41
CA THR A 397 22.79 -16.33 -14.99
C THR A 397 22.77 -16.44 -16.51
N THR A 398 22.30 -17.56 -17.05
CA THR A 398 22.20 -17.78 -18.48
C THR A 398 21.35 -16.73 -19.19
N ILE A 399 20.21 -16.35 -18.62
CA ILE A 399 19.32 -15.32 -19.20
C ILE A 399 19.95 -13.92 -19.09
N ALA A 400 20.65 -13.62 -17.99
CA ALA A 400 21.34 -12.34 -17.84
C ALA A 400 22.47 -12.16 -18.87
N GLU A 401 23.20 -13.23 -19.17
CA GLU A 401 24.32 -13.23 -20.11
C GLU A 401 23.90 -13.37 -21.59
N SER A 402 22.62 -13.71 -21.84
CA SER A 402 22.13 -14.01 -23.20
C SER A 402 22.16 -12.83 -24.19
N GLY A 403 22.19 -11.59 -23.71
CA GLY A 403 22.04 -10.38 -24.51
C GLY A 403 20.62 -10.18 -25.10
N TRP A 404 19.66 -11.02 -24.74
CA TRP A 404 18.27 -10.95 -25.25
C TRP A 404 17.44 -9.87 -24.60
N TRP A 405 17.90 -9.27 -23.51
CA TRP A 405 17.11 -8.38 -22.67
C TRP A 405 17.78 -7.03 -22.47
N LYS A 406 17.02 -5.97 -22.68
CA LYS A 406 17.36 -4.61 -22.20
C LYS A 406 16.98 -4.46 -20.72
N ARG A 407 15.91 -5.09 -20.30
CA ARG A 407 15.50 -5.24 -18.90
C ARG A 407 15.11 -6.70 -18.66
N LEU A 408 15.78 -7.30 -17.71
CA LEU A 408 15.61 -8.71 -17.38
C LEU A 408 14.18 -9.05 -16.93
N PRO A 409 13.69 -10.25 -17.25
CA PRO A 409 12.43 -10.75 -16.72
C PRO A 409 12.54 -10.98 -15.19
N PRO A 410 11.46 -10.74 -14.42
CA PRO A 410 11.45 -10.99 -12.99
C PRO A 410 11.64 -12.48 -12.70
N SER A 411 12.44 -12.81 -11.68
CA SER A 411 12.50 -14.15 -11.09
C SER A 411 11.45 -14.29 -9.99
N SER A 412 11.00 -15.52 -9.71
CA SER A 412 10.05 -15.82 -8.63
C SER A 412 10.51 -15.33 -7.25
N SER A 413 11.83 -15.19 -7.06
CA SER A 413 12.41 -14.64 -5.83
C SER A 413 12.39 -13.11 -5.74
N SER A 414 12.28 -12.40 -6.88
CA SER A 414 12.26 -10.92 -6.89
C SER A 414 10.86 -10.32 -6.84
N GLY A 415 9.81 -11.13 -7.02
CA GLY A 415 8.42 -10.72 -6.86
C GLY A 415 8.03 -10.34 -5.43
N SER A 416 8.87 -10.69 -4.45
CA SER A 416 8.61 -10.39 -3.03
C SER A 416 8.68 -8.90 -2.69
N GLY A 417 9.49 -8.09 -3.38
CA GLY A 417 9.65 -6.67 -3.05
C GLY A 417 8.44 -5.82 -3.41
N VAL A 418 7.93 -5.93 -4.63
CA VAL A 418 6.76 -5.18 -5.08
C VAL A 418 5.49 -5.75 -4.47
N GLY A 419 5.39 -7.09 -4.36
CA GLY A 419 4.32 -7.76 -3.64
C GLY A 419 4.33 -7.42 -2.15
N LEU A 420 5.50 -7.33 -1.52
CA LEU A 420 5.64 -6.92 -0.12
C LEU A 420 5.24 -5.46 0.08
N ILE A 421 5.63 -4.54 -0.79
CA ILE A 421 5.21 -3.14 -0.72
C ILE A 421 3.69 -3.04 -0.92
N LEU A 422 3.12 -3.78 -1.85
CA LEU A 422 1.67 -3.81 -2.08
C LEU A 422 0.92 -4.44 -0.90
N VAL A 423 1.43 -5.53 -0.33
CA VAL A 423 0.90 -6.17 0.88
C VAL A 423 1.09 -5.28 2.10
N LEU A 424 2.21 -4.56 2.23
CA LEU A 424 2.42 -3.57 3.30
C LEU A 424 1.47 -2.38 3.16
N VAL A 425 1.24 -1.86 1.95
CA VAL A 425 0.29 -0.77 1.70
C VAL A 425 -1.15 -1.25 1.95
N ILE A 426 -1.54 -2.42 1.45
CA ILE A 426 -2.85 -3.03 1.72
C ILE A 426 -2.96 -3.40 3.20
N GLY A 427 -1.92 -3.97 3.80
CA GLY A 427 -1.86 -4.32 5.22
C GLY A 427 -1.97 -3.08 6.12
N LEU A 428 -1.28 -1.99 5.79
CA LEU A 428 -1.39 -0.70 6.50
C LEU A 428 -2.80 -0.13 6.38
N VAL A 429 -3.47 -0.32 5.25
CA VAL A 429 -4.84 0.14 5.01
C VAL A 429 -5.88 -0.74 5.72
N VAL A 430 -5.68 -2.06 5.75
CA VAL A 430 -6.66 -3.03 6.28
C VAL A 430 -6.45 -3.32 7.76
N PHE A 431 -5.19 -3.41 8.22
CA PHE A 431 -4.84 -3.83 9.58
C PHE A 431 -4.23 -2.71 10.44
N GLY A 432 -3.79 -1.61 9.84
CA GLY A 432 -3.27 -0.45 10.56
C GLY A 432 -4.39 0.37 11.19
N GLY A 433 -5.07 -0.21 12.19
CA GLY A 433 -6.24 0.33 12.87
C GLY A 433 -6.44 1.86 12.80
N GLY A 434 -7.67 2.32 12.92
CA GLY A 434 -8.07 3.73 12.70
C GLY A 434 -7.18 4.82 13.33
N SER A 435 -6.35 4.50 14.32
CA SER A 435 -5.40 5.42 14.97
C SER A 435 -4.19 5.81 14.08
N LEU A 436 -3.63 4.86 13.32
CA LEU A 436 -2.50 5.13 12.39
C LEU A 436 -2.99 5.90 11.16
N LEU A 437 -4.19 5.59 10.67
CA LEU A 437 -4.83 6.31 9.57
C LEU A 437 -5.20 7.74 9.97
N THR A 438 -5.69 7.95 11.20
CA THR A 438 -6.01 9.30 11.69
C THR A 438 -4.76 10.14 11.94
N ALA A 439 -3.68 9.55 12.45
CA ALA A 439 -2.40 10.25 12.61
C ALA A 439 -1.79 10.60 11.23
N ALA A 440 -1.79 9.64 10.28
CA ALA A 440 -1.33 9.89 8.92
C ALA A 440 -2.21 10.92 8.19
N ALA A 441 -3.52 10.92 8.43
CA ALA A 441 -4.44 11.90 7.89
C ALA A 441 -4.15 13.32 8.40
N GLY A 442 -3.80 13.48 9.68
CA GLY A 442 -3.38 14.76 10.25
C GLY A 442 -2.09 15.30 9.63
N LEU A 443 -1.11 14.42 9.41
CA LEU A 443 0.17 14.78 8.77
C LEU A 443 0.04 15.09 7.27
N LEU A 444 -0.88 14.40 6.58
CA LEU A 444 -1.07 14.51 5.13
C LEU A 444 -2.16 15.53 4.75
N HIS A 445 -2.83 16.15 5.72
CA HIS A 445 -3.90 17.12 5.45
C HIS A 445 -3.33 18.38 4.79
N SER A 446 -3.29 18.35 3.46
CA SER A 446 -2.79 19.45 2.64
C SER A 446 -3.35 19.32 1.23
N VAL A 447 -3.99 20.36 0.73
CA VAL A 447 -4.51 20.41 -0.66
C VAL A 447 -3.39 20.20 -1.68
N PRO A 448 -2.19 20.81 -1.57
CA PRO A 448 -1.09 20.55 -2.48
C PRO A 448 -0.65 19.07 -2.50
N LEU A 449 -0.59 18.41 -1.34
CA LEU A 449 -0.26 16.98 -1.28
C LEU A 449 -1.36 16.12 -1.90
N ALA A 450 -2.63 16.45 -1.67
CA ALA A 450 -3.75 15.76 -2.30
C ALA A 450 -3.72 15.86 -3.83
N LEU A 451 -3.38 17.03 -4.37
CA LEU A 451 -3.20 17.23 -5.81
C LEU A 451 -2.00 16.45 -6.34
N LEU A 452 -0.89 16.42 -5.60
CA LEU A 452 0.29 15.64 -5.96
C LEU A 452 -0.05 14.14 -6.05
N PHE A 453 -0.62 13.56 -4.99
CA PHE A 453 -0.99 12.14 -4.95
C PHE A 453 -2.16 11.79 -5.88
N GLY A 454 -3.07 12.73 -6.11
CA GLY A 454 -4.23 12.50 -6.98
C GLY A 454 -3.95 12.66 -8.46
N LEU A 455 -3.12 13.61 -8.88
CA LEU A 455 -2.90 13.93 -10.28
C LEU A 455 -1.52 13.49 -10.80
N VAL A 456 -0.46 13.81 -10.05
CA VAL A 456 0.93 13.63 -10.56
C VAL A 456 1.43 12.22 -10.33
N VAL A 457 1.36 11.74 -9.09
CA VAL A 457 1.91 10.43 -8.70
C VAL A 457 1.30 9.28 -9.50
N PRO A 458 -0.01 9.19 -9.78
CA PRO A 458 -0.58 8.14 -10.61
C PRO A 458 0.02 8.08 -12.02
N CYS A 459 0.25 9.22 -12.64
CA CYS A 459 0.87 9.31 -13.97
C CYS A 459 2.33 8.88 -13.95
N VAL A 460 3.08 9.32 -12.93
CA VAL A 460 4.50 8.95 -12.74
C VAL A 460 4.61 7.45 -12.48
N VAL A 461 3.77 6.88 -11.62
CA VAL A 461 3.74 5.44 -11.32
C VAL A 461 3.40 4.63 -12.57
N ALA A 462 2.38 5.03 -13.32
CA ALA A 462 2.00 4.36 -14.56
C ALA A 462 3.16 4.35 -15.58
N SER A 463 3.87 5.46 -15.72
CA SER A 463 5.06 5.56 -16.56
C SER A 463 6.20 4.69 -16.04
N ALA A 464 6.50 4.79 -14.75
CA ALA A 464 7.59 4.04 -14.10
C ALA A 464 7.36 2.52 -14.20
N VAL A 465 6.14 2.03 -13.91
CA VAL A 465 5.80 0.61 -14.03
C VAL A 465 6.10 0.10 -15.44
N TYR A 466 5.68 0.85 -16.46
CA TYR A 466 5.90 0.43 -17.85
C TYR A 466 7.39 0.47 -18.24
N HIS A 467 8.10 1.53 -17.89
CA HIS A 467 9.47 1.76 -18.35
C HIS A 467 10.55 1.11 -17.46
N THR A 468 10.26 0.79 -16.21
CA THR A 468 11.25 0.23 -15.27
C THR A 468 10.97 -1.21 -14.84
N MET A 469 9.70 -1.53 -14.55
CA MET A 469 9.34 -2.84 -13.99
C MET A 469 9.06 -3.90 -15.05
N LEU A 470 8.55 -3.51 -16.23
CA LEU A 470 8.27 -4.47 -17.27
C LEU A 470 9.58 -4.87 -17.97
N PRO A 471 9.82 -6.18 -18.18
CA PRO A 471 10.96 -6.65 -18.97
C PRO A 471 10.88 -6.11 -20.40
N ALA A 472 12.02 -5.90 -21.01
CA ALA A 472 12.09 -5.43 -22.39
C ALA A 472 13.13 -6.24 -23.16
N ARG A 473 12.75 -6.76 -24.32
CA ARG A 473 13.65 -7.52 -25.18
C ARG A 473 14.52 -6.58 -26.01
N SER A 474 15.75 -7.00 -26.25
CA SER A 474 16.60 -6.47 -27.31
C SER A 474 16.09 -6.92 -28.68
N GLY A 475 16.64 -6.41 -29.75
CA GLY A 475 16.34 -6.87 -31.11
C GLY A 475 16.55 -8.38 -31.27
N THR A 476 17.65 -8.91 -30.74
CA THR A 476 17.95 -10.36 -30.71
C THR A 476 16.91 -11.14 -29.89
N GLY A 477 16.55 -10.63 -28.71
CA GLY A 477 15.55 -11.27 -27.86
C GLY A 477 14.16 -11.29 -28.51
N SER A 478 13.78 -10.23 -29.21
CA SER A 478 12.53 -10.20 -29.98
C SER A 478 12.54 -11.17 -31.16
N ALA A 479 13.65 -11.31 -31.87
CA ALA A 479 13.80 -12.28 -32.93
C ALA A 479 13.63 -13.71 -32.41
N MET A 480 14.30 -14.04 -31.30
CA MET A 480 14.11 -15.33 -30.62
C MET A 480 12.68 -15.57 -30.18
N ALA A 481 12.02 -14.52 -29.63
CA ALA A 481 10.62 -14.60 -29.22
C ALA A 481 9.68 -14.86 -30.40
N LEU A 482 9.89 -14.21 -31.53
CA LEU A 482 9.08 -14.40 -32.73
C LEU A 482 9.21 -15.84 -33.27
N ARG A 483 10.43 -16.36 -33.32
CA ARG A 483 10.67 -17.75 -33.77
C ARG A 483 10.08 -18.77 -32.81
N THR A 484 10.27 -18.56 -31.50
CA THR A 484 9.68 -19.42 -30.46
C THR A 484 8.16 -19.39 -30.50
N GLU A 485 7.53 -18.23 -30.74
CA GLU A 485 6.07 -18.13 -30.90
C GLU A 485 5.60 -18.81 -32.17
N SER A 486 6.36 -18.71 -33.27
CA SER A 486 6.05 -19.37 -34.52
C SER A 486 6.04 -20.89 -34.35
N PHE A 487 7.03 -21.45 -33.64
CA PHE A 487 7.07 -22.87 -33.32
C PHE A 487 5.97 -23.29 -32.33
N ARG A 488 5.70 -22.47 -31.30
CA ARG A 488 4.58 -22.70 -30.38
C ARG A 488 3.23 -22.77 -31.13
N ARG A 489 3.01 -21.91 -32.12
CA ARG A 489 1.78 -21.95 -32.96
C ARG A 489 1.68 -23.26 -33.72
N PHE A 490 2.78 -23.74 -34.27
CA PHE A 490 2.80 -25.07 -34.90
C PHE A 490 2.39 -26.15 -33.89
N LEU A 491 3.02 -26.22 -32.71
CA LEU A 491 2.69 -27.22 -31.69
C LEU A 491 1.23 -27.14 -31.25
N ALA A 492 0.68 -25.93 -31.11
CA ALA A 492 -0.70 -25.70 -30.70
C ALA A 492 -1.74 -26.06 -31.78
N ALA A 493 -1.33 -26.06 -33.06
CA ALA A 493 -2.16 -26.41 -34.19
C ALA A 493 -1.85 -27.82 -34.73
N SER A 494 -1.02 -28.61 -34.04
CA SER A 494 -0.60 -29.93 -34.51
C SER A 494 -1.74 -30.94 -34.47
N GLU A 495 -1.74 -31.81 -35.44
CA GLU A 495 -2.62 -32.98 -35.60
C GLU A 495 -1.80 -34.28 -35.48
N GLY A 496 -2.45 -35.45 -35.39
CA GLY A 496 -1.78 -36.74 -35.25
C GLY A 496 -0.68 -36.98 -36.31
N LYS A 497 -0.90 -36.57 -37.56
CA LYS A 497 0.10 -36.69 -38.65
C LYS A 497 1.40 -35.94 -38.38
N HIS A 498 1.35 -34.78 -37.67
CA HIS A 498 2.54 -34.00 -37.34
C HIS A 498 3.34 -34.69 -36.22
N VAL A 499 2.65 -35.32 -35.29
CA VAL A 499 3.25 -36.10 -34.21
C VAL A 499 3.90 -37.37 -34.76
N GLU A 500 3.23 -38.07 -35.66
CA GLU A 500 3.78 -39.24 -36.38
C GLU A 500 5.03 -38.88 -37.20
N TRP A 501 5.01 -37.71 -37.85
CA TRP A 501 6.19 -37.22 -38.57
C TRP A 501 7.35 -36.96 -37.58
N ALA A 502 7.10 -36.26 -36.48
CA ALA A 502 8.12 -35.99 -35.46
C ALA A 502 8.69 -37.28 -34.86
N TRP A 503 7.84 -38.31 -34.66
CA TRP A 503 8.28 -39.64 -34.22
C TRP A 503 9.20 -40.31 -35.23
N LYS A 504 8.82 -40.32 -36.52
CA LYS A 504 9.66 -40.89 -37.60
C LYS A 504 11.00 -40.21 -37.74
N GLN A 505 11.10 -38.92 -37.40
CA GLN A 505 12.34 -38.14 -37.39
C GLN A 505 13.14 -38.27 -36.09
N GLY A 506 12.65 -39.00 -35.07
CA GLY A 506 13.27 -39.08 -33.74
C GLY A 506 13.12 -37.82 -32.90
N LEU A 507 12.26 -36.89 -33.30
CA LEU A 507 12.09 -35.57 -32.64
C LEU A 507 10.94 -35.55 -31.63
N LEU A 508 10.22 -36.65 -31.43
CA LEU A 508 9.02 -36.71 -30.62
C LEU A 508 9.26 -36.20 -29.19
N ARG A 509 10.33 -36.62 -28.54
CA ARG A 509 10.67 -36.22 -27.16
C ARG A 509 11.04 -34.74 -27.07
N GLU A 510 11.86 -34.28 -27.99
CA GLU A 510 12.25 -32.89 -28.08
C GLU A 510 11.02 -31.98 -28.27
N TYR A 511 10.15 -32.27 -29.22
CA TYR A 511 8.93 -31.50 -29.48
C TYR A 511 7.95 -31.56 -28.32
N SER A 512 7.88 -32.68 -27.61
CA SER A 512 7.08 -32.79 -26.37
C SER A 512 7.63 -31.92 -25.24
N ALA A 513 8.96 -31.83 -25.07
CA ALA A 513 9.57 -30.92 -24.11
C ALA A 513 9.30 -29.44 -24.45
N TRP A 514 9.37 -29.11 -25.73
CA TRP A 514 8.98 -27.78 -26.22
C TRP A 514 7.50 -27.49 -25.98
N ALA A 515 6.60 -28.45 -26.26
CA ALA A 515 5.17 -28.30 -26.05
C ALA A 515 4.85 -28.00 -24.56
N VAL A 516 5.49 -28.76 -23.66
CA VAL A 516 5.37 -28.51 -22.19
C VAL A 516 5.86 -27.13 -21.84
N SER A 517 7.06 -26.78 -22.27
CA SER A 517 7.72 -25.50 -21.92
C SER A 517 6.97 -24.28 -22.45
N LEU A 518 6.36 -24.39 -23.62
CA LEU A 518 5.65 -23.30 -24.29
C LEU A 518 4.14 -23.25 -23.99
N GLY A 519 3.64 -24.12 -23.09
CA GLY A 519 2.21 -24.17 -22.73
C GLY A 519 1.31 -24.64 -23.86
N ALA A 520 1.83 -25.51 -24.74
CA ALA A 520 1.10 -26.19 -25.82
C ALA A 520 0.85 -27.67 -25.50
N ALA A 521 1.14 -28.14 -24.29
CA ALA A 521 1.08 -29.53 -23.87
C ALA A 521 -0.29 -30.18 -24.11
N ASP A 522 -1.39 -29.48 -23.81
CA ASP A 522 -2.74 -30.03 -24.02
C ASP A 522 -3.07 -30.29 -25.50
N ALA A 523 -2.70 -29.34 -26.38
CA ALA A 523 -2.91 -29.50 -27.82
C ALA A 523 -2.04 -30.61 -28.40
N TRP A 524 -0.74 -30.60 -28.02
CA TRP A 524 0.21 -31.63 -28.44
C TRP A 524 -0.19 -33.03 -27.92
N GLY A 525 -0.65 -33.12 -26.65
CA GLY A 525 -1.16 -34.36 -26.05
C GLY A 525 -2.40 -34.91 -26.76
N LYS A 526 -3.33 -34.04 -27.18
CA LYS A 526 -4.48 -34.46 -28.02
C LYS A 526 -4.04 -34.98 -29.38
N ALA A 527 -3.09 -34.31 -30.03
CA ALA A 527 -2.52 -34.74 -31.27
C ALA A 527 -1.78 -36.09 -31.15
N LEU A 528 -1.07 -36.28 -30.02
CA LEU A 528 -0.39 -37.51 -29.66
C LEU A 528 -1.40 -38.67 -29.47
N ALA A 529 -2.49 -38.43 -28.76
CA ALA A 529 -3.55 -39.42 -28.55
C ALA A 529 -4.29 -39.79 -29.85
N ALA A 530 -4.33 -38.90 -30.83
CA ALA A 530 -4.92 -39.10 -32.13
C ALA A 530 -3.94 -39.70 -33.17
N SER A 531 -2.70 -40.00 -32.81
CA SER A 531 -1.67 -40.56 -33.68
C SER A 531 -1.65 -42.09 -33.62
N ASN A 532 -1.07 -42.72 -34.66
CA ASN A 532 -0.89 -44.17 -34.74
C ASN A 532 0.48 -44.61 -34.16
N ILE A 533 1.03 -43.89 -33.19
CA ILE A 533 2.31 -44.25 -32.57
C ILE A 533 2.10 -45.39 -31.59
N PRO A 534 2.93 -46.46 -31.62
CA PRO A 534 2.80 -47.56 -30.66
C PRO A 534 2.95 -47.08 -29.19
N PRO A 535 2.09 -47.57 -28.25
CA PRO A 535 2.15 -47.19 -26.86
C PRO A 535 3.53 -47.38 -26.20
N ALA A 536 4.26 -48.42 -26.63
CA ALA A 536 5.63 -48.66 -26.13
C ALA A 536 6.63 -47.52 -26.45
N ALA A 537 6.41 -46.78 -27.51
CA ALA A 537 7.24 -45.63 -27.88
C ALA A 537 6.91 -44.37 -27.04
N MET A 538 5.83 -44.41 -26.26
CA MET A 538 5.33 -43.28 -25.44
C MET A 538 5.53 -43.50 -23.94
N SER A 539 5.98 -44.67 -23.49
CA SER A 539 5.83 -45.10 -22.07
C SER A 539 6.91 -44.61 -21.12
N THR A 540 8.14 -44.47 -21.54
CA THR A 540 9.25 -44.05 -20.67
C THR A 540 9.87 -42.74 -21.10
N ASN A 541 10.31 -41.91 -20.15
CA ASN A 541 10.96 -40.61 -20.38
C ASN A 541 10.11 -39.60 -21.18
N SER A 542 8.79 -39.70 -21.08
CA SER A 542 7.93 -38.71 -21.75
C SER A 542 7.99 -37.38 -21.05
N PRO A 543 8.42 -36.28 -21.69
CA PRO A 543 8.33 -34.93 -21.11
C PRO A 543 6.92 -34.54 -20.68
N MET A 544 5.89 -35.20 -21.22
CA MET A 544 4.49 -35.03 -20.84
C MET A 544 4.24 -35.50 -19.38
N LEU A 545 5.04 -36.42 -18.83
CA LEU A 545 4.99 -36.77 -17.40
C LEU A 545 5.34 -35.59 -16.51
N VAL A 546 6.29 -34.74 -16.90
CA VAL A 546 6.64 -33.53 -16.13
C VAL A 546 5.43 -32.60 -16.05
N TYR A 547 4.68 -32.44 -17.12
CA TYR A 547 3.46 -31.64 -17.14
C TYR A 547 2.37 -32.22 -16.24
N ALA A 548 2.13 -33.53 -16.35
CA ALA A 548 1.13 -34.23 -15.55
C ALA A 548 1.47 -34.23 -14.04
N MET A 549 2.76 -34.20 -13.70
CA MET A 549 3.26 -34.32 -12.33
C MET A 549 3.86 -33.02 -11.78
N ALA A 550 3.58 -31.88 -12.40
CA ALA A 550 4.08 -30.59 -11.96
C ALA A 550 3.74 -30.26 -10.48
N SER A 551 2.57 -30.72 -9.99
CA SER A 551 2.20 -30.59 -8.57
C SER A 551 3.13 -31.36 -7.63
N SER A 552 3.57 -32.55 -8.03
CA SER A 552 4.51 -33.37 -7.24
C SER A 552 5.90 -32.73 -7.17
N MET A 553 6.36 -32.12 -8.26
CA MET A 553 7.60 -31.35 -8.26
C MET A 553 7.49 -30.13 -7.34
N ASN A 554 6.35 -29.44 -7.37
CA ASN A 554 6.14 -28.27 -6.51
C ASN A 554 6.11 -28.63 -5.02
N SER A 555 5.45 -29.72 -4.63
CA SER A 555 5.45 -30.19 -3.24
C SER A 555 6.81 -30.68 -2.77
N SER A 556 7.64 -31.19 -3.65
CA SER A 556 8.95 -31.74 -3.30
C SER A 556 10.03 -30.68 -3.03
N HIS A 557 9.92 -29.48 -3.60
CA HIS A 557 10.87 -28.40 -3.34
C HIS A 557 10.39 -27.39 -2.28
N THR A 558 9.12 -27.41 -1.90
CA THR A 558 8.54 -26.47 -0.92
C THR A 558 8.53 -27.08 0.47
N ALA A 559 9.29 -26.51 1.40
CA ALA A 559 9.29 -26.96 2.79
C ALA A 559 7.92 -26.73 3.44
N PRO A 560 7.46 -27.67 4.32
CA PRO A 560 6.24 -27.47 5.10
C PRO A 560 6.35 -26.20 5.95
N SER A 561 5.35 -25.31 5.89
CA SER A 561 5.31 -24.13 6.74
C SER A 561 4.97 -24.54 8.17
N THR A 562 5.93 -24.42 9.10
CA THR A 562 5.64 -24.44 10.53
C THR A 562 5.02 -23.11 10.91
N SER A 563 3.71 -23.11 11.13
CA SER A 563 3.00 -21.96 11.71
C SER A 563 3.33 -21.84 13.19
N GLY A 564 4.41 -21.13 13.50
CA GLY A 564 4.75 -20.68 14.85
C GLY A 564 4.06 -19.35 15.12
N SER A 565 3.00 -19.34 15.92
CA SER A 565 2.41 -18.14 16.47
C SER A 565 3.32 -17.57 17.56
N GLY A 566 4.08 -16.52 17.24
CA GLY A 566 4.86 -15.74 18.19
C GLY A 566 4.18 -14.40 18.43
N GLY A 567 3.38 -14.29 19.50
CA GLY A 567 2.91 -13.00 20.01
C GLY A 567 4.03 -12.35 20.83
N SER A 568 4.43 -11.13 20.46
CA SER A 568 5.27 -10.27 21.29
C SER A 568 4.47 -9.03 21.69
N GLY A 569 4.06 -9.00 22.97
CA GLY A 569 3.50 -7.84 23.62
C GLY A 569 4.59 -6.83 23.97
N PHE A 570 4.35 -5.56 23.64
CA PHE A 570 5.13 -4.44 24.18
C PHE A 570 4.32 -3.74 25.25
N SER A 571 4.75 -3.89 26.51
CA SER A 571 4.33 -3.08 27.63
C SER A 571 5.40 -2.00 27.86
N GLY A 572 5.02 -0.73 27.69
CA GLY A 572 5.86 0.41 28.05
C GLY A 572 5.07 1.38 28.92
N GLY A 573 5.32 1.36 30.23
CA GLY A 573 4.77 2.32 31.14
C GLY A 573 5.63 3.59 31.19
N PHE A 574 4.97 4.76 31.29
CA PHE A 574 5.63 6.02 31.67
C PHE A 574 4.87 6.68 32.81
N SER A 575 5.61 6.91 33.89
CA SER A 575 5.21 7.68 35.04
C SER A 575 5.77 9.10 34.91
N GLY A 576 5.03 10.09 35.40
CA GLY A 576 5.62 11.36 35.82
C GLY A 576 4.76 12.60 35.59
N GLY A 577 4.12 13.07 36.59
CA GLY A 577 4.06 14.37 37.28
C GLY A 577 3.93 15.61 36.38
N SER A 578 3.10 16.35 36.63
CA SER A 578 1.98 17.00 37.26
C SER A 578 1.88 18.46 36.81
N VAL A 579 0.74 18.80 36.26
CA VAL A 579 0.17 20.14 36.05
C VAL A 579 -1.23 20.11 36.60
N GLY A 580 -1.67 21.21 37.09
CA GLY A 580 -2.95 21.45 37.71
C GLY A 580 -2.74 22.01 39.12
N GLY A 581 -2.64 23.31 39.23
CA GLY A 581 -2.52 24.06 40.49
C GLY A 581 -3.59 25.13 40.63
N GLY A 582 -4.58 25.19 39.73
CA GLY A 582 -5.77 26.02 39.80
C GLY A 582 -7.04 25.19 39.95
N GLY A 583 -8.11 25.78 40.48
CA GLY A 583 -9.42 25.14 40.51
C GLY A 583 -10.27 25.53 39.31
N GLY A 584 -11.34 24.79 39.08
CA GLY A 584 -12.32 25.09 38.02
C GLY A 584 -12.03 24.53 36.63
N GLY A 585 -10.99 23.70 36.53
CA GLY A 585 -10.62 23.01 35.29
C GLY A 585 -11.72 22.09 34.70
N GLY A 586 -11.33 21.07 34.05
CA GLY A 586 -12.22 20.10 33.39
C GLY A 586 -12.04 20.03 31.88
N SER A 587 -12.94 19.39 31.20
CA SER A 587 -12.85 19.14 29.78
C SER A 587 -14.09 19.58 29.03
N SER A 588 -13.96 19.69 27.71
CA SER A 588 -15.07 19.97 26.82
C SER A 588 -15.08 19.07 25.60
N GLY A 589 -16.21 18.97 24.93
CA GLY A 589 -16.40 18.11 23.75
C GLY A 589 -17.80 18.18 23.22
N SER A 590 -18.15 17.13 22.51
CA SER A 590 -19.50 16.91 21.96
C SER A 590 -20.13 15.68 22.55
N TRP A 591 -21.44 15.63 22.59
CA TRP A 591 -22.20 14.48 23.05
C TRP A 591 -23.26 14.04 22.03
#